data_d5c2305c225404b9c20733ab3a3fee7c
#
_entry.id   d5c2305c225404b9c20733ab3a3fee7c
#
_cell.length_a   1.000
_cell.length_b   1.000
_cell.length_c   1.000
_cell.angle_alpha   90.00
_cell.angle_beta   90.00
_cell.angle_gamma   90.00
#
_symmetry.space_group_name_H-M   'P 1'
#
loop_
_entity.id
_entity.type
_entity.pdbx_description
1 polymer ?
#
loop_
_entity_poly.entity_id
_entity_poly.type
_entity_poly.pdbx_seq_one_letter_code
_entity_poly.pdbx_strand_id
1 'polypeptide(L)'
;MPELQDPDIFRTILESLQTGVYVVGRDGRILFWNEGAEKITGYLRHEALGRLCRENVLAHCNDHNCVHCGVSCPMTGTLHEGKSSECEVYFRHKKGHRILVYLRSVAIRDSHGSVIGAAESFDEQRLVSEMDNSQTNLAAHNLLDIGSGALTRELVQSHLRENLAFFLQFQLPFGILYIRVEQMDEFRAAHGREAGEAILHVIVQNMKHTLGAAGFMGRWGENYFLIIVPNCEARDLIRAAENVKRIVNSSGIQWWGDTLSVTVSLSQAMVQPGDSMESIMKRAERMLEPKSQNEKADQQNSNLKSRGISAG
;
A
#
# COMPACT_ATOMS: atom_id res chain seq x y z
N MET A 1 36.13 -15.64 -30.00
CA MET A 1 35.19 -15.06 -29.03
C MET A 1 35.33 -15.73 -27.64
N PRO A 2 36.50 -15.66 -27.00
CA PRO A 2 36.68 -16.21 -25.66
C PRO A 2 36.20 -15.27 -24.55
N GLU A 3 35.99 -14.01 -24.80
CA GLU A 3 35.70 -12.97 -23.79
C GLU A 3 34.30 -12.99 -23.23
N LEU A 4 33.32 -13.57 -23.91
CA LEU A 4 31.92 -13.69 -23.41
C LEU A 4 31.71 -14.86 -22.43
N GLN A 5 32.74 -15.65 -22.14
CA GLN A 5 32.67 -16.75 -21.15
C GLN A 5 33.17 -16.33 -19.74
N ASP A 6 33.60 -15.06 -19.60
CA ASP A 6 34.06 -14.54 -18.33
C ASP A 6 32.84 -14.39 -17.35
N PRO A 7 32.84 -15.02 -16.20
CA PRO A 7 31.79 -14.90 -15.19
C PRO A 7 31.53 -13.43 -14.76
N ASP A 8 32.53 -12.57 -14.81
CA ASP A 8 32.43 -11.18 -14.42
C ASP A 8 31.58 -10.36 -15.40
N ILE A 9 31.52 -10.76 -16.69
CA ILE A 9 30.66 -10.13 -17.69
C ILE A 9 29.18 -10.35 -17.35
N PHE A 10 28.79 -11.58 -17.01
CA PHE A 10 27.42 -11.89 -16.63
C PHE A 10 27.01 -11.16 -15.36
N ARG A 11 27.94 -11.06 -14.42
CA ARG A 11 27.71 -10.28 -13.20
C ARG A 11 27.50 -8.79 -13.52
N THR A 12 28.31 -8.20 -14.36
CA THR A 12 28.19 -6.81 -14.80
C THR A 12 26.85 -6.56 -15.50
N ILE A 13 26.41 -7.50 -16.35
CA ILE A 13 25.09 -7.40 -17.01
C ILE A 13 23.97 -7.41 -15.96
N LEU A 14 23.98 -8.38 -15.04
CA LEU A 14 22.95 -8.48 -13.99
C LEU A 14 22.92 -7.25 -13.09
N GLU A 15 24.09 -6.66 -12.78
CA GLU A 15 24.18 -5.44 -11.98
C GLU A 15 23.62 -4.22 -12.72
N SER A 16 23.74 -4.14 -14.04
CA SER A 16 23.25 -3.00 -14.84
C SER A 16 21.74 -3.02 -15.07
N LEU A 17 21.04 -4.12 -14.74
CA LEU A 17 19.60 -4.22 -14.93
C LEU A 17 18.83 -3.34 -13.92
N GLN A 18 17.78 -2.67 -14.43
CA GLN A 18 16.82 -1.98 -13.56
C GLN A 18 15.88 -2.98 -12.84
N THR A 19 15.61 -4.11 -13.47
CA THR A 19 14.92 -5.26 -12.88
C THR A 19 15.66 -5.74 -11.65
N GLY A 20 14.95 -5.94 -10.54
CA GLY A 20 15.52 -6.55 -9.35
C GLY A 20 15.83 -8.03 -9.63
N VAL A 21 17.06 -8.43 -9.36
CA VAL A 21 17.51 -9.83 -9.51
C VAL A 21 18.20 -10.28 -8.25
N TYR A 22 17.78 -11.44 -7.74
CA TYR A 22 18.51 -12.12 -6.68
C TYR A 22 18.58 -13.62 -6.90
N VAL A 23 19.57 -14.23 -6.30
CA VAL A 23 19.80 -15.68 -6.36
C VAL A 23 19.84 -16.23 -4.95
N VAL A 24 19.18 -17.37 -4.76
CA VAL A 24 19.27 -18.13 -3.51
C VAL A 24 19.92 -19.49 -3.72
N GLY A 25 20.63 -19.94 -2.71
CA GLY A 25 21.09 -21.33 -2.63
C GLY A 25 19.94 -22.29 -2.32
N ARG A 26 20.25 -23.60 -2.31
CA ARG A 26 19.27 -24.64 -2.00
C ARG A 26 18.69 -24.54 -0.58
N ASP A 27 19.41 -23.90 0.32
CA ASP A 27 18.99 -23.59 1.69
C ASP A 27 18.11 -22.35 1.82
N GLY A 28 17.85 -21.65 0.71
CA GLY A 28 17.05 -20.42 0.64
C GLY A 28 17.80 -19.15 1.06
N ARG A 29 19.14 -19.23 1.26
CA ARG A 29 19.94 -18.03 1.57
C ARG A 29 20.26 -17.25 0.30
N ILE A 30 20.17 -15.92 0.42
CA ILE A 30 20.47 -14.99 -0.68
C ILE A 30 21.98 -14.98 -0.93
N LEU A 31 22.39 -15.35 -2.14
CA LEU A 31 23.78 -15.43 -2.61
C LEU A 31 24.15 -14.27 -3.53
N PHE A 32 23.17 -13.68 -4.18
CA PHE A 32 23.34 -12.54 -5.09
C PHE A 32 22.18 -11.59 -4.95
N TRP A 33 22.47 -10.30 -5.10
CA TRP A 33 21.52 -9.21 -4.99
C TRP A 33 22.02 -8.04 -5.83
N ASN A 34 21.31 -7.66 -6.92
CA ASN A 34 21.76 -6.62 -7.83
C ASN A 34 21.32 -5.23 -7.39
N GLU A 35 21.80 -4.22 -8.13
CA GLU A 35 21.47 -2.83 -7.90
C GLU A 35 19.97 -2.52 -8.12
N GLY A 36 19.32 -3.21 -9.09
CA GLY A 36 17.88 -3.12 -9.31
C GLY A 36 17.08 -3.55 -8.09
N ALA A 37 17.47 -4.66 -7.45
CA ALA A 37 16.84 -5.13 -6.23
C ALA A 37 17.03 -4.15 -5.05
N GLU A 38 18.19 -3.51 -4.93
CA GLU A 38 18.39 -2.44 -3.93
C GLU A 38 17.46 -1.25 -4.15
N LYS A 39 17.33 -0.80 -5.40
CA LYS A 39 16.48 0.34 -5.76
C LYS A 39 15.00 0.07 -5.52
N ILE A 40 14.52 -1.12 -5.89
CA ILE A 40 13.10 -1.48 -5.76
C ILE A 40 12.73 -1.73 -4.30
N THR A 41 13.56 -2.45 -3.54
CA THR A 41 13.20 -2.89 -2.18
C THR A 41 13.69 -1.98 -1.06
N GLY A 42 14.70 -1.14 -1.36
CA GLY A 42 15.38 -0.30 -0.38
C GLY A 42 16.38 -1.05 0.52
N TYR A 43 16.51 -2.38 0.39
CA TYR A 43 17.52 -3.15 1.12
C TYR A 43 18.82 -3.17 0.35
N LEU A 44 19.91 -2.77 1.00
CA LEU A 44 21.24 -2.80 0.42
C LEU A 44 21.75 -4.25 0.35
N ARG A 45 22.64 -4.52 -0.62
CA ARG A 45 23.22 -5.85 -0.83
C ARG A 45 23.78 -6.48 0.45
N HIS A 46 24.56 -5.72 1.22
CA HIS A 46 25.17 -6.23 2.45
C HIS A 46 24.14 -6.57 3.53
N GLU A 47 22.93 -6.03 3.45
CA GLU A 47 21.83 -6.34 4.36
C GLU A 47 21.06 -7.59 3.92
N ALA A 48 21.05 -7.89 2.61
CA ALA A 48 20.33 -9.01 2.01
C ALA A 48 21.18 -10.30 1.97
N LEU A 49 22.45 -10.19 1.60
CA LEU A 49 23.33 -11.36 1.43
C LEU A 49 23.44 -12.22 2.69
N GLY A 50 23.36 -13.53 2.49
CA GLY A 50 23.45 -14.55 3.55
C GLY A 50 22.19 -14.72 4.39
N ARG A 51 21.20 -13.85 4.27
CA ARG A 51 19.90 -13.98 4.94
C ARG A 51 19.00 -14.96 4.21
N LEU A 52 18.09 -15.58 4.93
CA LEU A 52 17.01 -16.34 4.31
C LEU A 52 16.02 -15.35 3.66
N CYS A 53 15.62 -15.60 2.42
CA CYS A 53 14.69 -14.73 1.70
C CYS A 53 13.37 -14.49 2.47
N ARG A 54 12.93 -15.48 3.24
CA ARG A 54 11.72 -15.43 4.09
C ARG A 54 11.89 -14.62 5.39
N GLU A 55 13.11 -14.31 5.80
CA GLU A 55 13.40 -13.58 7.05
C GLU A 55 13.40 -12.07 6.80
N ASN A 56 12.23 -11.47 6.63
CA ASN A 56 11.98 -10.03 6.57
C ASN A 56 12.57 -9.24 5.39
N VAL A 57 13.44 -9.80 4.54
CA VAL A 57 14.00 -9.06 3.40
C VAL A 57 12.97 -8.99 2.26
N LEU A 58 12.26 -10.08 2.00
CA LEU A 58 11.25 -10.19 0.94
C LEU A 58 10.01 -10.93 1.47
N ALA A 59 9.38 -10.42 2.51
CA ALA A 59 8.14 -11.01 2.99
C ALA A 59 7.08 -10.95 1.88
N HIS A 60 6.94 -12.05 1.13
CA HIS A 60 5.90 -12.19 0.11
C HIS A 60 4.53 -12.17 0.78
N CYS A 61 3.68 -11.24 0.41
CA CYS A 61 2.32 -11.14 0.91
C CYS A 61 1.34 -11.21 -0.26
N ASN A 62 0.18 -11.81 -0.03
CA ASN A 62 -0.97 -11.69 -0.92
C ASN A 62 -1.80 -10.43 -0.59
N ASP A 63 -2.87 -10.20 -1.34
CA ASP A 63 -3.82 -9.11 -1.11
C ASP A 63 -4.41 -9.11 0.32
N HIS A 64 -4.41 -10.26 0.98
CA HIS A 64 -4.96 -10.46 2.33
C HIS A 64 -3.92 -10.32 3.44
N ASN A 65 -2.71 -9.83 3.15
CA ASN A 65 -1.60 -9.70 4.10
C ASN A 65 -1.11 -11.03 4.70
N CYS A 66 -1.45 -12.16 4.09
CA CYS A 66 -0.90 -13.44 4.49
C CYS A 66 0.53 -13.57 3.95
N VAL A 67 1.48 -13.81 4.82
CA VAL A 67 2.87 -14.07 4.41
C VAL A 67 2.89 -15.43 3.69
N HIS A 68 3.19 -15.39 2.38
CA HIS A 68 3.30 -16.61 1.56
C HIS A 68 4.62 -17.38 1.77
N CYS A 69 5.50 -16.86 2.62
CA CYS A 69 6.75 -17.53 2.93
C CYS A 69 6.49 -18.85 3.70
N GLY A 70 6.43 -19.94 2.98
CA GLY A 70 6.12 -21.28 3.50
C GLY A 70 5.59 -22.17 2.38
N VAL A 71 4.44 -22.79 2.58
CA VAL A 71 3.87 -23.80 1.66
C VAL A 71 3.47 -23.22 0.30
N SER A 72 3.12 -21.94 0.24
CA SER A 72 2.68 -21.27 -1.00
C SER A 72 3.73 -20.33 -1.60
N CYS A 73 4.97 -20.39 -1.16
CA CYS A 73 6.04 -19.54 -1.71
C CYS A 73 6.42 -20.01 -3.12
N PRO A 74 6.41 -19.11 -4.15
CA PRO A 74 6.83 -19.47 -5.51
C PRO A 74 8.22 -20.11 -5.56
N MET A 75 9.15 -19.58 -4.78
CA MET A 75 10.52 -20.10 -4.65
C MET A 75 10.57 -21.53 -4.13
N THR A 76 9.68 -21.91 -3.21
CA THR A 76 9.67 -23.27 -2.64
C THR A 76 9.38 -24.30 -3.73
N GLY A 77 8.40 -24.05 -4.59
CA GLY A 77 8.10 -24.91 -5.74
C GLY A 77 9.29 -24.99 -6.72
N THR A 78 9.92 -23.86 -7.00
CA THR A 78 11.09 -23.80 -7.89
C THR A 78 12.28 -24.59 -7.33
N LEU A 79 12.60 -24.46 -6.04
CA LEU A 79 13.71 -25.16 -5.42
C LEU A 79 13.47 -26.68 -5.28
N HIS A 80 12.23 -27.10 -5.00
CA HIS A 80 11.91 -28.52 -4.76
C HIS A 80 11.55 -29.27 -6.03
N GLU A 81 10.73 -28.65 -6.91
CA GLU A 81 10.23 -29.29 -8.12
C GLU A 81 11.03 -28.92 -9.37
N GLY A 82 11.85 -27.87 -9.29
CA GLY A 82 12.64 -27.36 -10.41
C GLY A 82 11.78 -26.74 -11.51
N LYS A 83 10.53 -26.37 -11.20
CA LYS A 83 9.62 -25.71 -12.13
C LYS A 83 9.77 -24.19 -12.02
N SER A 84 9.78 -23.49 -13.15
CA SER A 84 9.65 -22.04 -13.15
C SER A 84 8.23 -21.62 -12.75
N SER A 85 8.12 -20.50 -12.08
CA SER A 85 6.84 -19.88 -11.71
C SER A 85 6.85 -18.40 -11.96
N GLU A 86 5.68 -17.84 -12.25
CA GLU A 86 5.46 -16.43 -12.42
C GLU A 86 4.19 -16.03 -11.66
N CYS A 87 4.26 -14.94 -10.92
CA CYS A 87 3.10 -14.45 -10.17
C CYS A 87 3.26 -12.98 -9.79
N GLU A 88 2.14 -12.37 -9.45
CA GLU A 88 2.13 -11.05 -8.81
C GLU A 88 2.12 -11.25 -7.29
N VAL A 89 3.03 -10.59 -6.61
CA VAL A 89 3.15 -10.62 -5.14
C VAL A 89 3.50 -9.24 -4.61
N TYR A 90 3.18 -9.01 -3.34
CA TYR A 90 3.63 -7.81 -2.65
C TYR A 90 4.92 -8.10 -1.88
N PHE A 91 5.95 -7.30 -2.14
CA PHE A 91 7.14 -7.21 -1.29
C PHE A 91 6.95 -6.13 -0.23
N ARG A 92 7.62 -6.29 0.88
CA ARG A 92 7.73 -5.26 1.90
C ARG A 92 8.99 -4.45 1.66
N HIS A 93 8.84 -3.17 1.29
CA HIS A 93 9.96 -2.24 1.21
C HIS A 93 10.59 -2.01 2.59
N LYS A 94 11.89 -1.73 2.66
CA LYS A 94 12.61 -1.43 3.91
C LYS A 94 11.97 -0.30 4.72
N LYS A 95 11.36 0.69 4.05
CA LYS A 95 10.61 1.80 4.67
C LYS A 95 9.21 1.40 5.16
N GLY A 96 8.81 0.13 5.04
CA GLY A 96 7.57 -0.40 5.59
C GLY A 96 6.37 -0.45 4.64
N HIS A 97 6.39 0.25 3.52
CA HIS A 97 5.32 0.16 2.50
C HIS A 97 5.43 -1.11 1.67
N ARG A 98 4.36 -1.45 0.97
CA ARG A 98 4.30 -2.59 0.06
C ARG A 98 4.59 -2.17 -1.36
N ILE A 99 5.22 -3.05 -2.10
CA ILE A 99 5.52 -2.90 -3.52
C ILE A 99 4.87 -4.08 -4.22
N LEU A 100 3.97 -3.81 -5.17
CA LEU A 100 3.47 -4.85 -6.07
C LEU A 100 4.55 -5.14 -7.09
N VAL A 101 4.96 -6.40 -7.19
CA VAL A 101 5.96 -6.84 -8.15
C VAL A 101 5.44 -8.00 -8.98
N TYR A 102 5.83 -8.02 -10.25
CA TYR A 102 5.74 -9.21 -11.09
C TYR A 102 7.01 -10.02 -10.89
N LEU A 103 6.86 -11.20 -10.31
CA LEU A 103 7.94 -12.08 -9.91
C LEU A 103 8.04 -13.26 -10.86
N ARG A 104 9.24 -13.55 -11.32
CA ARG A 104 9.58 -14.77 -12.06
C ARG A 104 10.66 -15.54 -11.33
N SER A 105 10.42 -16.81 -11.03
CA SER A 105 11.35 -17.71 -10.36
C SER A 105 11.78 -18.83 -11.30
N VAL A 106 13.10 -19.07 -11.40
CA VAL A 106 13.68 -20.11 -12.24
C VAL A 106 14.72 -20.92 -11.47
N ALA A 107 14.72 -22.25 -11.68
CA ALA A 107 15.67 -23.13 -11.01
C ALA A 107 17.06 -23.03 -11.67
N ILE A 108 18.10 -22.91 -10.85
CA ILE A 108 19.49 -23.03 -11.27
C ILE A 108 19.90 -24.49 -11.10
N ARG A 109 20.48 -25.07 -12.17
CA ARG A 109 20.89 -26.48 -12.20
C ARG A 109 22.40 -26.60 -12.43
N ASP A 110 22.97 -27.62 -11.85
CA ASP A 110 24.35 -28.03 -12.12
C ASP A 110 24.46 -28.77 -13.46
N SER A 111 25.68 -29.17 -13.81
CA SER A 111 25.97 -29.95 -15.02
C SER A 111 25.30 -31.35 -15.03
N HIS A 112 24.82 -31.84 -13.90
CA HIS A 112 24.11 -33.10 -13.76
C HIS A 112 22.58 -32.94 -13.78
N GLY A 113 22.09 -31.70 -13.95
CA GLY A 113 20.68 -31.37 -13.97
C GLY A 113 20.03 -31.22 -12.59
N SER A 114 20.82 -31.37 -11.51
CA SER A 114 20.31 -31.19 -10.15
C SER A 114 20.09 -29.73 -9.79
N VAL A 115 18.98 -29.42 -9.13
CA VAL A 115 18.70 -28.06 -8.67
C VAL A 115 19.66 -27.70 -7.54
N ILE A 116 20.46 -26.66 -7.75
CA ILE A 116 21.45 -26.13 -6.79
C ILE A 116 21.03 -24.79 -6.18
N GLY A 117 20.00 -24.16 -6.73
CA GLY A 117 19.49 -22.88 -6.28
C GLY A 117 18.36 -22.39 -7.16
N ALA A 118 17.92 -21.18 -6.94
CA ALA A 118 16.95 -20.49 -7.79
C ALA A 118 17.36 -19.03 -8.00
N ALA A 119 17.04 -18.50 -9.17
CA ALA A 119 17.11 -17.08 -9.46
C ALA A 119 15.69 -16.51 -9.51
N GLU A 120 15.48 -15.37 -8.90
CA GLU A 120 14.26 -14.60 -9.05
C GLU A 120 14.57 -13.25 -9.67
N SER A 121 13.77 -12.90 -10.69
CA SER A 121 13.71 -11.56 -11.25
C SER A 121 12.35 -10.95 -10.93
N PHE A 122 12.35 -9.67 -10.61
CA PHE A 122 11.13 -8.95 -10.29
C PHE A 122 11.21 -7.51 -10.75
N ASP A 123 10.10 -7.05 -11.30
CA ASP A 123 9.90 -5.67 -11.68
C ASP A 123 8.77 -5.11 -10.82
N GLU A 124 8.99 -3.91 -10.29
CA GLU A 124 7.90 -3.18 -9.68
C GLU A 124 6.81 -3.02 -10.72
N GLN A 125 5.65 -3.59 -10.46
CA GLN A 125 4.45 -3.29 -11.22
C GLN A 125 4.07 -1.85 -10.92
N ARG A 126 4.73 -0.96 -11.63
CA ARG A 126 4.20 0.37 -11.79
C ARG A 126 2.90 0.14 -12.56
N LEU A 127 1.79 0.27 -11.86
CA LEU A 127 0.52 0.46 -12.53
C LEU A 127 0.79 1.57 -13.55
N VAL A 128 0.89 1.16 -14.83
CA VAL A 128 1.18 2.07 -15.94
C VAL A 128 -0.07 2.94 -16.09
N SER A 129 -0.21 3.85 -15.17
CA SER A 129 -0.76 5.13 -15.50
C SER A 129 0.41 5.89 -16.16
N GLU A 130 0.18 6.52 -17.26
CA GLU A 130 1.07 7.47 -17.93
C GLU A 130 1.58 8.60 -17.01
N MET A 131 1.47 8.43 -15.69
CA MET A 131 1.80 9.32 -14.60
C MET A 131 3.24 9.17 -14.06
N ASP A 132 4.03 8.19 -14.48
CA ASP A 132 5.32 7.93 -13.82
C ASP A 132 6.48 8.83 -14.31
N ASN A 133 6.36 9.38 -15.52
CA ASN A 133 7.08 10.62 -15.87
C ASN A 133 6.47 11.86 -15.17
N SER A 134 5.30 11.70 -14.57
CA SER A 134 4.56 12.73 -13.84
C SER A 134 4.97 12.87 -12.38
N GLN A 135 5.47 11.83 -11.66
CA GLN A 135 5.75 12.01 -10.23
C GLN A 135 6.90 12.97 -9.97
N THR A 136 7.95 12.91 -10.79
CA THR A 136 9.02 13.92 -10.72
C THR A 136 8.52 15.29 -11.22
N ASN A 137 7.66 15.31 -12.25
CA ASN A 137 7.02 16.53 -12.74
C ASN A 137 5.90 17.02 -11.82
N LEU A 138 5.11 16.11 -11.22
CA LEU A 138 4.03 16.45 -10.27
C LEU A 138 4.60 17.05 -8.97
N ALA A 139 5.70 16.53 -8.45
CA ALA A 139 6.42 17.14 -7.32
C ALA A 139 7.03 18.50 -7.72
N ALA A 140 7.60 18.61 -8.93
CA ALA A 140 8.14 19.86 -9.46
C ALA A 140 7.07 20.93 -9.69
N HIS A 141 5.79 20.55 -9.88
CA HIS A 141 4.66 21.46 -10.03
C HIS A 141 3.83 21.63 -8.76
N ASN A 142 4.32 21.20 -7.58
CA ASN A 142 3.58 21.24 -6.30
C ASN A 142 2.21 20.51 -6.37
N LEU A 143 2.10 19.45 -7.16
CA LEU A 143 0.86 18.68 -7.29
C LEU A 143 0.75 17.55 -6.25
N LEU A 144 1.87 17.18 -5.62
CA LEU A 144 1.93 16.23 -4.53
C LEU A 144 2.27 16.92 -3.21
N ASP A 145 1.62 16.47 -2.14
CA ASP A 145 2.02 16.81 -0.78
C ASP A 145 3.35 16.14 -0.45
N ILE A 146 4.35 16.95 -0.13
CA ILE A 146 5.75 16.51 0.05
C ILE A 146 5.87 15.50 1.20
N GLY A 147 5.11 15.68 2.27
CA GLY A 147 5.18 14.82 3.45
C GLY A 147 4.57 13.46 3.21
N SER A 148 3.34 13.41 2.74
CA SER A 148 2.59 12.16 2.56
C SER A 148 2.74 11.54 1.18
N GLY A 149 3.09 12.31 0.14
CA GLY A 149 3.11 11.87 -1.25
C GLY A 149 1.72 11.68 -1.87
N ALA A 150 0.64 12.08 -1.19
CA ALA A 150 -0.71 12.14 -1.76
C ALA A 150 -0.84 13.34 -2.70
N LEU A 151 -1.90 13.42 -3.51
CA LEU A 151 -2.23 14.64 -4.24
C LEU A 151 -2.45 15.80 -3.26
N THR A 152 -2.11 17.02 -3.68
CA THR A 152 -2.45 18.20 -2.89
C THR A 152 -3.97 18.37 -2.78
N ARG A 153 -4.41 19.17 -1.80
CA ARG A 153 -5.83 19.46 -1.59
C ARG A 153 -6.47 20.09 -2.84
N GLU A 154 -5.77 20.99 -3.48
CA GLU A 154 -6.22 21.70 -4.68
C GLU A 154 -6.47 20.72 -5.83
N LEU A 155 -5.57 19.78 -6.01
CA LEU A 155 -5.67 18.81 -7.10
C LEU A 155 -6.79 17.80 -6.86
N VAL A 156 -6.92 17.26 -5.65
CA VAL A 156 -8.03 16.34 -5.35
C VAL A 156 -9.40 17.03 -5.40
N GLN A 157 -9.46 18.32 -5.06
CA GLN A 157 -10.66 19.14 -5.27
C GLN A 157 -11.00 19.31 -6.75
N SER A 158 -10.00 19.48 -7.62
CA SER A 158 -10.22 19.53 -9.06
C SER A 158 -10.82 18.25 -9.58
N HIS A 159 -10.24 17.10 -9.20
CA HIS A 159 -10.79 15.78 -9.56
C HIS A 159 -12.21 15.56 -9.02
N LEU A 160 -12.53 16.07 -7.83
CA LEU A 160 -13.89 15.98 -7.30
C LEU A 160 -14.89 16.80 -8.14
N ARG A 161 -14.50 17.99 -8.58
CA ARG A 161 -15.33 18.82 -9.48
C ARG A 161 -15.52 18.15 -10.84
N GLU A 162 -14.48 17.57 -11.41
CA GLU A 162 -14.54 16.82 -12.67
C GLU A 162 -15.50 15.64 -12.58
N ASN A 163 -15.41 14.84 -11.52
CA ASN A 163 -16.31 13.70 -11.31
C ASN A 163 -17.77 14.13 -11.11
N LEU A 164 -18.01 15.27 -10.40
CA LEU A 164 -19.34 15.86 -10.29
C LEU A 164 -19.87 16.30 -11.65
N ALA A 165 -19.04 16.94 -12.50
CA ALA A 165 -19.43 17.35 -13.85
C ALA A 165 -19.75 16.13 -14.73
N PHE A 166 -18.94 15.08 -14.68
CA PHE A 166 -19.22 13.82 -15.38
C PHE A 166 -20.52 13.15 -14.90
N PHE A 167 -20.77 13.16 -13.59
CA PHE A 167 -22.05 12.65 -13.07
C PHE A 167 -23.25 13.46 -13.60
N LEU A 168 -23.16 14.79 -13.61
CA LEU A 168 -24.24 15.63 -14.11
C LEU A 168 -24.49 15.43 -15.61
N GLN A 169 -23.43 15.27 -16.41
CA GLN A 169 -23.52 15.17 -17.86
C GLN A 169 -23.82 13.76 -18.35
N PHE A 170 -23.21 12.75 -17.78
CA PHE A 170 -23.20 11.38 -18.26
C PHE A 170 -23.85 10.38 -17.31
N GLN A 171 -24.28 10.84 -16.12
CA GLN A 171 -24.82 9.99 -15.05
C GLN A 171 -23.85 8.88 -14.60
N LEU A 172 -22.53 9.12 -14.75
CA LEU A 172 -21.50 8.19 -14.30
C LEU A 172 -21.36 8.27 -12.77
N PRO A 173 -21.72 7.21 -12.02
CA PRO A 173 -21.69 7.26 -10.56
C PRO A 173 -20.25 7.27 -10.06
N PHE A 174 -20.01 7.93 -8.95
CA PHE A 174 -18.76 7.86 -8.20
C PHE A 174 -19.02 7.93 -6.71
N GLY A 175 -18.06 7.50 -5.93
CA GLY A 175 -18.09 7.63 -4.49
C GLY A 175 -16.83 8.25 -3.93
N ILE A 176 -16.93 8.72 -2.69
CA ILE A 176 -15.78 9.23 -1.94
C ILE A 176 -15.61 8.46 -0.64
N LEU A 177 -14.33 8.28 -0.24
CA LEU A 177 -13.94 7.85 1.10
C LEU A 177 -13.25 9.03 1.77
N TYR A 178 -13.76 9.43 2.93
CA TYR A 178 -13.15 10.47 3.74
C TYR A 178 -12.52 9.81 4.96
N ILE A 179 -11.22 10.03 5.16
CA ILE A 179 -10.38 9.25 6.07
C ILE A 179 -9.71 10.19 7.05
N ARG A 180 -9.75 9.85 8.33
CA ARG A 180 -8.97 10.49 9.38
C ARG A 180 -7.98 9.48 9.96
N VAL A 181 -6.71 9.87 10.01
CA VAL A 181 -5.69 9.12 10.75
C VAL A 181 -5.78 9.52 12.20
N GLU A 182 -6.02 8.53 13.07
CA GLU A 182 -6.31 8.77 14.49
C GLU A 182 -5.04 9.01 15.30
N GLN A 183 -5.18 9.71 16.40
CA GLN A 183 -4.14 9.91 17.42
C GLN A 183 -2.82 10.49 16.89
N MET A 184 -2.88 11.25 15.77
CA MET A 184 -1.67 11.80 15.15
C MET A 184 -0.98 12.87 15.98
N ASP A 185 -1.73 13.59 16.81
CA ASP A 185 -1.16 14.64 17.67
C ASP A 185 -0.35 14.00 18.81
N GLU A 186 -0.89 12.97 19.45
CA GLU A 186 -0.20 12.16 20.45
C GLU A 186 0.99 11.43 19.82
N PHE A 187 0.82 10.90 18.61
CA PHE A 187 1.88 10.23 17.88
C PHE A 187 3.05 11.17 17.59
N ARG A 188 2.77 12.39 17.10
CA ARG A 188 3.80 13.41 16.84
C ARG A 188 4.44 13.93 18.11
N ALA A 189 3.68 14.05 19.18
CA ALA A 189 4.23 14.45 20.48
C ALA A 189 5.20 13.42 21.05
N ALA A 190 4.93 12.13 20.86
CA ALA A 190 5.75 11.04 21.35
C ALA A 190 6.98 10.75 20.45
N HIS A 191 6.83 10.83 19.10
CA HIS A 191 7.82 10.33 18.16
C HIS A 191 8.40 11.41 17.22
N GLY A 192 7.91 12.65 17.34
CA GLY A 192 8.34 13.77 16.51
C GLY A 192 7.57 13.90 15.20
N ARG A 193 7.73 15.07 14.57
CA ARG A 193 7.05 15.41 13.31
C ARG A 193 7.49 14.52 12.16
N GLU A 194 8.78 14.20 12.08
CA GLU A 194 9.34 13.36 11.02
C GLU A 194 8.73 11.94 11.03
N ALA A 195 8.58 11.33 12.21
CA ALA A 195 7.89 10.05 12.36
C ALA A 195 6.43 10.15 11.91
N GLY A 196 5.76 11.26 12.24
CA GLY A 196 4.39 11.54 11.80
C GLY A 196 4.25 11.60 10.27
N GLU A 197 5.13 12.29 9.57
CA GLU A 197 5.10 12.34 8.10
C GLU A 197 5.53 10.99 7.49
N ALA A 198 6.48 10.29 8.09
CA ALA A 198 6.89 8.96 7.61
C ALA A 198 5.76 7.93 7.68
N ILE A 199 4.98 7.89 8.77
CA ILE A 199 3.84 6.98 8.88
C ILE A 199 2.72 7.36 7.91
N LEU A 200 2.43 8.66 7.71
CA LEU A 200 1.47 9.11 6.72
C LEU A 200 1.89 8.74 5.31
N HIS A 201 3.17 8.86 4.97
CA HIS A 201 3.71 8.43 3.69
C HIS A 201 3.48 6.92 3.45
N VAL A 202 3.80 6.07 4.41
CA VAL A 202 3.58 4.62 4.33
C VAL A 202 2.10 4.28 4.14
N ILE A 203 1.21 4.94 4.89
CA ILE A 203 -0.23 4.76 4.76
C ILE A 203 -0.71 5.13 3.34
N VAL A 204 -0.25 6.27 2.83
CA VAL A 204 -0.61 6.75 1.48
C VAL A 204 -0.14 5.77 0.41
N GLN A 205 1.11 5.29 0.49
CA GLN A 205 1.62 4.32 -0.48
C GLN A 205 0.80 3.01 -0.43
N ASN A 206 0.52 2.50 0.76
CA ASN A 206 -0.28 1.28 0.91
C ASN A 206 -1.72 1.45 0.39
N MET A 207 -2.34 2.61 0.63
CA MET A 207 -3.68 2.92 0.09
C MET A 207 -3.66 3.05 -1.44
N LYS A 208 -2.65 3.72 -2.02
CA LYS A 208 -2.50 3.84 -3.49
C LYS A 208 -2.44 2.47 -4.16
N HIS A 209 -1.63 1.56 -3.64
CA HIS A 209 -1.52 0.19 -4.17
C HIS A 209 -2.84 -0.58 -4.11
N THR A 210 -3.67 -0.32 -3.10
CA THR A 210 -4.97 -0.99 -2.93
C THR A 210 -6.05 -0.47 -3.87
N LEU A 211 -6.04 0.83 -4.12
CA LEU A 211 -7.04 1.49 -4.97
C LEU A 211 -6.78 1.28 -6.46
N GLY A 212 -5.58 0.87 -6.82
CA GLY A 212 -5.17 0.75 -8.21
C GLY A 212 -5.18 2.09 -8.96
N ALA A 213 -5.13 2.02 -10.29
CA ALA A 213 -5.14 3.21 -11.15
C ALA A 213 -6.48 3.95 -11.20
N ALA A 214 -7.55 3.38 -10.63
CA ALA A 214 -8.91 3.90 -10.78
C ALA A 214 -9.30 4.99 -9.77
N GLY A 215 -8.50 5.21 -8.70
CA GLY A 215 -8.86 6.13 -7.62
C GLY A 215 -7.90 7.32 -7.50
N PHE A 216 -8.44 8.49 -7.18
CA PHE A 216 -7.65 9.67 -6.87
C PHE A 216 -7.58 9.84 -5.35
N MET A 217 -6.38 9.93 -4.79
CA MET A 217 -6.19 10.14 -3.36
C MET A 217 -5.39 11.39 -3.08
N GLY A 218 -5.96 12.32 -2.29
CA GLY A 218 -5.32 13.55 -1.90
C GLY A 218 -5.37 13.80 -0.40
N ARG A 219 -4.41 14.62 0.06
CA ARG A 219 -4.38 15.11 1.43
C ARG A 219 -5.40 16.24 1.57
N TRP A 220 -6.44 16.01 2.37
CA TRP A 220 -7.52 17.01 2.57
C TRP A 220 -7.24 17.97 3.71
N GLY A 221 -6.50 17.51 4.71
CA GLY A 221 -6.09 18.26 5.89
C GLY A 221 -4.88 17.66 6.55
N GLU A 222 -4.54 18.10 7.74
CA GLU A 222 -3.32 17.67 8.42
C GLU A 222 -3.27 16.15 8.62
N ASN A 223 -4.38 15.57 9.09
CA ASN A 223 -4.53 14.13 9.35
C ASN A 223 -5.69 13.54 8.52
N TYR A 224 -6.15 14.24 7.48
CA TYR A 224 -7.31 13.85 6.67
C TYR A 224 -6.92 13.60 5.23
N PHE A 225 -7.52 12.56 4.67
CA PHE A 225 -7.36 12.18 3.26
C PHE A 225 -8.73 12.02 2.61
N LEU A 226 -8.80 12.36 1.32
CA LEU A 226 -9.95 12.13 0.47
C LEU A 226 -9.57 11.18 -0.65
N ILE A 227 -10.36 10.12 -0.82
CA ILE A 227 -10.25 9.22 -1.97
C ILE A 227 -11.52 9.38 -2.80
N ILE A 228 -11.35 9.55 -4.10
CA ILE A 228 -12.43 9.57 -5.09
C ILE A 228 -12.34 8.27 -5.87
N VAL A 229 -13.42 7.52 -5.93
CA VAL A 229 -13.54 6.26 -6.68
C VAL A 229 -14.51 6.50 -7.83
N PRO A 230 -14.02 6.77 -9.06
CA PRO A 230 -14.85 6.98 -10.23
C PRO A 230 -15.57 5.72 -10.67
N ASN A 231 -16.69 5.86 -11.35
CA ASN A 231 -17.43 4.79 -12.02
C ASN A 231 -17.64 3.56 -11.10
N CYS A 232 -18.10 3.77 -9.87
CA CYS A 232 -18.32 2.72 -8.89
C CYS A 232 -19.75 2.67 -8.38
N GLU A 233 -20.21 1.47 -8.02
CA GLU A 233 -21.45 1.26 -7.28
C GLU A 233 -21.21 1.29 -5.76
N ALA A 234 -22.30 1.38 -4.98
CA ALA A 234 -22.21 1.45 -3.52
C ALA A 234 -21.44 0.27 -2.90
N ARG A 235 -21.61 -0.94 -3.43
CA ARG A 235 -20.90 -2.15 -2.97
C ARG A 235 -19.40 -2.11 -3.26
N ASP A 236 -18.99 -1.48 -4.36
CA ASP A 236 -17.59 -1.33 -4.72
C ASP A 236 -16.91 -0.34 -3.76
N LEU A 237 -17.62 0.74 -3.43
CA LEU A 237 -17.17 1.72 -2.44
C LEU A 237 -17.03 1.11 -1.04
N ILE A 238 -17.99 0.27 -0.63
CA ILE A 238 -17.91 -0.47 0.64
C ILE A 238 -16.67 -1.37 0.67
N ARG A 239 -16.45 -2.14 -0.40
CA ARG A 239 -15.28 -3.01 -0.53
C ARG A 239 -13.96 -2.22 -0.50
N ALA A 240 -13.91 -1.08 -1.19
CA ALA A 240 -12.75 -0.18 -1.15
C ALA A 240 -12.50 0.33 0.27
N ALA A 241 -13.54 0.73 1.00
CA ALA A 241 -13.46 1.18 2.39
C ALA A 241 -12.91 0.10 3.34
N GLU A 242 -13.40 -1.14 3.22
CA GLU A 242 -12.93 -2.28 4.01
C GLU A 242 -11.46 -2.61 3.71
N ASN A 243 -11.08 -2.58 2.44
CA ASN A 243 -9.70 -2.80 2.01
C ASN A 243 -8.76 -1.74 2.58
N VAL A 244 -9.14 -0.46 2.51
CA VAL A 244 -8.37 0.64 3.09
C VAL A 244 -8.17 0.46 4.59
N LYS A 245 -9.24 0.19 5.34
CA LYS A 245 -9.14 -0.08 6.80
C LYS A 245 -8.19 -1.23 7.12
N ARG A 246 -8.35 -2.35 6.42
CA ARG A 246 -7.52 -3.53 6.64
C ARG A 246 -6.04 -3.25 6.40
N ILE A 247 -5.72 -2.54 5.31
CA ILE A 247 -4.34 -2.24 4.94
C ILE A 247 -3.70 -1.26 5.90
N VAL A 248 -4.40 -0.19 6.27
CA VAL A 248 -3.86 0.76 7.24
C VAL A 248 -3.61 0.09 8.59
N ASN A 249 -4.55 -0.71 9.08
CA ASN A 249 -4.39 -1.43 10.35
C ASN A 249 -3.22 -2.45 10.34
N SER A 250 -2.82 -2.91 9.15
CA SER A 250 -1.64 -3.78 8.98
C SER A 250 -0.37 -3.02 8.63
N SER A 251 -0.44 -1.70 8.49
CA SER A 251 0.69 -0.83 8.14
C SER A 251 1.42 -0.38 9.40
N GLY A 252 2.75 -0.31 9.29
CA GLY A 252 3.59 0.20 10.37
C GLY A 252 4.95 0.59 9.82
N ILE A 253 5.68 1.39 10.58
CA ILE A 253 7.06 1.77 10.28
C ILE A 253 7.98 1.27 11.37
N GLN A 254 9.23 0.97 11.00
CA GLN A 254 10.32 0.79 11.96
C GLN A 254 10.94 2.17 12.22
N TRP A 255 10.89 2.61 13.45
CA TRP A 255 11.39 3.90 13.85
C TRP A 255 12.24 3.76 15.12
N TRP A 256 13.54 4.01 15.02
CA TRP A 256 14.51 3.89 16.13
C TRP A 256 14.44 2.57 16.93
N GLY A 257 14.07 1.48 16.25
CA GLY A 257 13.95 0.15 16.86
C GLY A 257 12.53 -0.25 17.26
N ASP A 258 11.59 0.69 17.33
CA ASP A 258 10.19 0.45 17.64
C ASP A 258 9.35 0.26 16.37
N THR A 259 8.31 -0.56 16.46
CA THR A 259 7.30 -0.69 15.41
C THR A 259 6.14 0.24 15.72
N LEU A 260 6.02 1.31 14.96
CA LEU A 260 4.95 2.29 15.11
C LEU A 260 3.82 2.02 14.12
N SER A 261 2.58 2.09 14.60
CA SER A 261 1.36 1.93 13.79
C SER A 261 0.30 2.92 14.24
N VAL A 262 -0.65 3.18 13.35
CA VAL A 262 -1.81 4.05 13.61
C VAL A 262 -3.08 3.39 13.11
N THR A 263 -4.22 3.89 13.54
CA THR A 263 -5.55 3.48 13.09
C THR A 263 -6.21 4.58 12.27
N VAL A 264 -7.25 4.24 11.52
CA VAL A 264 -8.04 5.20 10.76
C VAL A 264 -9.52 5.06 11.06
N SER A 265 -10.19 6.20 11.15
CA SER A 265 -11.62 6.32 10.97
C SER A 265 -11.93 6.67 9.53
N LEU A 266 -12.98 6.10 8.98
CA LEU A 266 -13.34 6.24 7.59
C LEU A 266 -14.85 6.35 7.45
N SER A 267 -15.29 7.30 6.63
CA SER A 267 -16.65 7.42 6.14
C SER A 267 -16.71 7.31 4.63
N GLN A 268 -17.89 7.01 4.08
CA GLN A 268 -18.10 6.85 2.65
C GLN A 268 -19.37 7.56 2.21
N ALA A 269 -19.36 8.15 1.02
CA ALA A 269 -20.53 8.77 0.44
C ALA A 269 -20.56 8.55 -1.07
N MET A 270 -21.70 8.05 -1.58
CA MET A 270 -22.00 8.02 -3.01
C MET A 270 -22.52 9.37 -3.46
N VAL A 271 -22.20 9.74 -4.70
CA VAL A 271 -22.80 10.91 -5.34
C VAL A 271 -24.32 10.73 -5.46
N GLN A 272 -25.07 11.82 -5.29
CA GLN A 272 -26.52 11.86 -5.43
C GLN A 272 -26.93 12.96 -6.41
N PRO A 273 -28.09 12.82 -7.09
CA PRO A 273 -28.63 13.90 -7.90
C PRO A 273 -28.75 15.20 -7.10
N GLY A 274 -28.25 16.30 -7.68
CA GLY A 274 -28.23 17.60 -7.00
C GLY A 274 -27.07 17.85 -6.05
N ASP A 275 -26.13 16.91 -5.90
CA ASP A 275 -24.94 17.15 -5.08
C ASP A 275 -24.06 18.24 -5.67
N SER A 276 -23.56 19.09 -4.75
CA SER A 276 -22.39 19.92 -4.95
C SER A 276 -21.19 19.30 -4.23
N MET A 277 -19.99 19.81 -4.49
CA MET A 277 -18.80 19.42 -3.74
C MET A 277 -18.99 19.59 -2.23
N GLU A 278 -19.65 20.70 -1.83
CA GLU A 278 -19.88 20.98 -0.41
C GLU A 278 -20.87 19.99 0.21
N SER A 279 -21.95 19.62 -0.49
CA SER A 279 -22.97 18.71 0.05
C SER A 279 -22.43 17.30 0.23
N ILE A 280 -21.69 16.75 -0.74
CA ILE A 280 -21.11 15.41 -0.65
C ILE A 280 -20.03 15.34 0.44
N MET A 281 -19.18 16.37 0.55
CA MET A 281 -18.16 16.45 1.61
C MET A 281 -18.80 16.56 3.00
N LYS A 282 -19.78 17.44 3.18
CA LYS A 282 -20.50 17.58 4.45
C LYS A 282 -21.20 16.30 4.87
N ARG A 283 -21.70 15.51 3.92
CA ARG A 283 -22.29 14.19 4.18
C ARG A 283 -21.24 13.18 4.66
N ALA A 284 -20.05 13.16 4.02
CA ALA A 284 -18.96 12.31 4.43
C ALA A 284 -18.40 12.71 5.81
N GLU A 285 -18.22 14.01 6.07
CA GLU A 285 -17.72 14.53 7.33
C GLU A 285 -18.62 14.16 8.51
N ARG A 286 -19.96 14.35 8.37
CA ARG A 286 -20.91 13.97 9.42
C ARG A 286 -20.87 12.49 9.77
N MET A 287 -20.61 11.61 8.80
CA MET A 287 -20.50 10.18 9.02
C MET A 287 -19.21 9.77 9.72
N LEU A 288 -18.18 10.63 9.66
CA LEU A 288 -16.90 10.40 10.31
C LEU A 288 -16.91 10.83 11.78
N GLU A 289 -17.73 11.83 12.14
CA GLU A 289 -17.89 12.25 13.54
C GLU A 289 -18.41 11.08 14.38
N PRO A 290 -17.81 10.78 15.54
CA PRO A 290 -18.37 9.78 16.44
C PRO A 290 -19.78 10.27 16.83
N LYS A 291 -20.77 9.40 16.70
CA LYS A 291 -22.13 9.68 17.20
C LYS A 291 -22.01 10.23 18.61
N SER A 292 -22.35 11.48 18.80
CA SER A 292 -22.09 12.25 20.01
C SER A 292 -22.67 11.52 21.23
N GLN A 293 -22.04 11.70 22.39
CA GLN A 293 -22.40 11.09 23.69
C GLN A 293 -23.88 11.27 24.14
N ASN A 294 -24.69 12.03 23.39
CA ASN A 294 -26.12 12.21 23.64
C ASN A 294 -26.94 10.93 23.43
N GLU A 295 -26.55 10.00 22.55
CA GLU A 295 -27.27 8.71 22.44
C GLU A 295 -26.95 7.76 23.60
N LYS A 296 -25.82 7.92 24.29
CA LYS A 296 -25.52 7.17 25.52
C LYS A 296 -26.30 7.68 26.73
N ALA A 297 -26.62 8.96 26.79
CA ALA A 297 -27.44 9.56 27.84
C ALA A 297 -28.90 9.17 27.68
N ASP A 298 -29.42 9.08 26.46
CA ASP A 298 -30.80 8.64 26.21
C ASP A 298 -31.01 7.13 26.44
N GLN A 299 -30.01 6.29 26.13
CA GLN A 299 -30.04 4.87 26.47
C GLN A 299 -29.87 4.61 27.95
N GLN A 300 -29.10 5.40 28.68
CA GLN A 300 -29.05 5.31 30.15
C GLN A 300 -30.34 5.79 30.82
N ASN A 301 -30.95 6.86 30.28
CA ASN A 301 -32.23 7.35 30.79
C ASN A 301 -33.42 6.42 30.47
N SER A 302 -33.42 5.75 29.34
CA SER A 302 -34.43 4.74 29.03
C SER A 302 -34.30 3.47 29.88
N ASN A 303 -33.06 3.04 30.18
CA ASN A 303 -32.79 1.92 31.08
C ASN A 303 -33.08 2.22 32.57
N LEU A 304 -33.00 3.48 33.00
CA LEU A 304 -33.39 3.91 34.35
C LEU A 304 -34.92 3.99 34.51
N LYS A 305 -35.63 4.37 33.44
CA LYS A 305 -37.10 4.37 33.43
C LYS A 305 -37.71 2.97 33.38
N SER A 306 -37.02 2.00 32.77
CA SER A 306 -37.51 0.60 32.76
C SER A 306 -37.19 -0.18 34.04
N ARG A 307 -36.35 0.33 34.94
CA ARG A 307 -36.04 -0.27 36.24
C ARG A 307 -36.82 0.36 37.40
N GLY A 308 -37.62 1.40 37.15
CA GLY A 308 -38.36 2.16 38.15
C GLY A 308 -39.82 1.76 38.36
N ILE A 309 -40.29 0.67 37.77
CA ILE A 309 -41.67 0.16 38.00
C ILE A 309 -41.56 -1.27 38.55
N SER A 310 -41.24 -1.40 39.83
CA SER A 310 -41.64 -2.53 40.66
C SER A 310 -41.20 -2.27 42.11
N ALA A 311 -41.95 -1.42 42.81
CA ALA A 311 -42.03 -1.42 44.26
C ALA A 311 -43.26 -0.58 44.63
N GLY A 312 -44.35 -1.24 44.88
CA GLY A 312 -45.62 -0.71 45.40
C GLY A 312 -46.59 -1.81 45.46
#